data_300472faa2d03787a334d1dba2194d2a
#
_entry.id   300472faa2d03787a334d1dba2194d2a
#
_cell.length_a   1.000
_cell.length_b   1.000
_cell.length_c   1.000
_cell.angle_alpha   90.00
_cell.angle_beta   90.00
_cell.angle_gamma   90.00
#
_symmetry.space_group_name_H-M   'P 1'
#
loop_
_entity.id
_entity.type
_entity.pdbx_description
1 polymer ?
#
loop_
_entity_poly.entity_id
_entity_poly.type
_entity_poly.pdbx_seq_one_letter_code
_entity_poly.pdbx_strand_id
1 'polypeptide(L)'
;HVERFYGNSMQTCKGQAATLLSVIPSIRGKMFTSFPALNFKALPSILDDAGDETLFMQAADKLSFDNTYDFMKRAGFKEIHSAFEFLTEADRDQVWGWGPEDGLFYRIFLKRMDELHRKNGSRPIFATLATTSNHMWFDHVPKEKCLMYPDPRNIAQSYANSIHLSDAGLTELMKGIAARPYLNDTVVIITGDHSFPLDEHGISHNERGFYEEIFRTPLLILWNNRLAPRTIAGPFSQLDLAPTILDMAGISGLKTHFQGRSMVSPGLSPKPVYLIQPYNGQYLGVIEYPYKYVRHGETGKEYLFNLRDDPLEKNNLAVSGNGKELTSLRRRIRDIYVNQKTLTSNRL
;
A
#
# COMPACT_ATOMS: atom_id res chain seq x y z
N HIS A 1 -3.24 -12.66 9.22
CA HIS A 1 -2.87 -11.25 9.11
C HIS A 1 -1.39 -11.04 9.46
N VAL A 2 -0.83 -9.91 9.04
CA VAL A 2 0.53 -9.50 9.43
C VAL A 2 0.43 -8.43 10.51
N GLU A 3 1.04 -8.70 11.67
CA GLU A 3 0.90 -7.83 12.86
C GLU A 3 1.61 -6.48 12.67
N ARG A 4 2.83 -6.49 12.11
CA ARG A 4 3.63 -5.28 11.83
C ARG A 4 3.90 -5.19 10.35
N PHE A 5 3.03 -4.46 9.66
CA PHE A 5 3.16 -4.18 8.23
C PHE A 5 3.19 -2.68 7.99
N TYR A 6 4.04 -2.25 7.05
CA TYR A 6 4.34 -0.84 6.86
C TYR A 6 4.23 -0.42 5.39
N GLY A 7 3.63 0.75 5.18
CA GLY A 7 3.83 1.53 3.98
C GLY A 7 5.27 2.07 3.92
N ASN A 8 5.88 2.02 2.75
CA ASN A 8 7.25 2.53 2.60
C ASN A 8 7.32 4.06 2.42
N SER A 9 6.19 4.72 2.22
CA SER A 9 6.09 6.18 2.10
C SER A 9 4.66 6.66 2.35
N MET A 10 4.45 7.98 2.21
CA MET A 10 3.22 8.70 2.49
C MET A 10 2.49 9.21 1.23
N GLN A 11 2.86 8.72 0.06
CA GLN A 11 2.22 9.09 -1.19
C GLN A 11 1.72 7.83 -1.91
N THR A 12 0.49 7.86 -2.39
CA THR A 12 -0.14 6.77 -3.16
C THR A 12 0.79 6.23 -4.25
N CYS A 13 1.36 7.10 -5.09
CA CYS A 13 2.27 6.68 -6.16
C CYS A 13 3.56 6.00 -5.66
N LYS A 14 3.98 6.27 -4.43
CA LYS A 14 5.14 5.61 -3.81
C LYS A 14 4.76 4.26 -3.19
N GLY A 15 3.61 4.19 -2.53
CA GLY A 15 3.07 2.94 -2.00
C GLY A 15 2.77 1.93 -3.12
N GLN A 16 2.14 2.37 -4.19
CA GLN A 16 1.88 1.55 -5.37
C GLN A 16 3.17 1.09 -6.05
N ALA A 17 4.16 1.98 -6.20
CA ALA A 17 5.47 1.60 -6.74
C ALA A 17 6.20 0.59 -5.84
N ALA A 18 6.18 0.78 -4.52
CA ALA A 18 6.77 -0.17 -3.58
C ALA A 18 6.11 -1.55 -3.71
N THR A 19 4.79 -1.59 -3.81
CA THR A 19 4.00 -2.82 -3.96
C THR A 19 4.29 -3.53 -5.28
N LEU A 20 4.25 -2.81 -6.41
CA LEU A 20 4.30 -3.41 -7.74
C LEU A 20 5.73 -3.68 -8.24
N LEU A 21 6.70 -2.85 -7.83
CA LEU A 21 8.09 -2.96 -8.25
C LEU A 21 8.98 -3.61 -7.18
N SER A 22 8.51 -3.74 -5.94
CA SER A 22 9.32 -4.20 -4.80
C SER A 22 10.64 -3.43 -4.66
N VAL A 23 10.61 -2.10 -4.85
CA VAL A 23 11.76 -1.21 -4.71
C VAL A 23 11.49 -0.12 -3.69
N ILE A 24 12.52 0.28 -2.94
CA ILE A 24 12.43 1.42 -2.02
C ILE A 24 12.07 2.67 -2.83
N PRO A 25 10.98 3.38 -2.50
CA PRO A 25 10.55 4.54 -3.27
C PRO A 25 11.58 5.68 -3.28
N SER A 26 11.45 6.60 -4.22
CA SER A 26 12.31 7.79 -4.29
C SER A 26 12.16 8.68 -3.04
N ILE A 27 13.27 9.24 -2.58
CA ILE A 27 13.25 10.23 -1.48
C ILE A 27 12.51 11.51 -1.93
N ARG A 28 12.80 11.97 -3.14
CA ARG A 28 12.24 13.20 -3.71
C ARG A 28 11.37 12.92 -4.91
N GLY A 29 10.47 13.86 -5.18
CA GLY A 29 9.56 13.77 -6.32
C GLY A 29 8.53 12.66 -6.18
N LYS A 30 7.63 12.60 -7.14
CA LYS A 30 6.61 11.55 -7.25
C LYS A 30 7.12 10.43 -8.16
N MET A 31 6.97 9.18 -7.76
CA MET A 31 7.53 8.03 -8.48
C MET A 31 7.14 8.01 -9.96
N PHE A 32 5.86 8.21 -10.25
CA PHE A 32 5.34 8.05 -11.61
C PHE A 32 5.73 9.18 -12.56
N THR A 33 5.90 10.40 -12.04
CA THR A 33 6.27 11.58 -12.84
C THR A 33 7.78 11.82 -12.88
N SER A 34 8.47 11.56 -11.76
CA SER A 34 9.91 11.80 -11.67
C SER A 34 10.75 10.72 -12.34
N PHE A 35 10.18 9.53 -12.52
CA PHE A 35 10.88 8.38 -13.12
C PHE A 35 10.03 7.74 -14.24
N PRO A 36 9.69 8.50 -15.28
CA PRO A 36 8.80 8.00 -16.34
C PRO A 36 9.42 6.88 -17.18
N ALA A 37 10.73 6.73 -17.19
CA ALA A 37 11.48 5.75 -17.95
C ALA A 37 12.06 4.61 -17.09
N LEU A 38 11.45 4.29 -15.93
CA LEU A 38 11.90 3.15 -15.13
C LEU A 38 11.79 1.85 -15.94
N ASN A 39 12.92 1.18 -16.08
CA ASN A 39 13.01 -0.10 -16.80
C ASN A 39 13.07 -1.26 -15.80
N PHE A 40 12.08 -1.33 -14.91
CA PHE A 40 11.92 -2.43 -13.98
C PHE A 40 10.81 -3.36 -14.42
N LYS A 41 11.09 -4.66 -14.36
CA LYS A 41 10.06 -5.67 -14.58
C LYS A 41 9.15 -5.74 -13.35
N ALA A 42 7.97 -5.14 -13.43
CA ALA A 42 7.01 -5.06 -12.33
C ALA A 42 6.22 -6.38 -12.15
N LEU A 43 5.59 -6.56 -11.00
CA LEU A 43 4.74 -7.71 -10.72
C LEU A 43 3.71 -7.99 -11.81
N PRO A 44 2.91 -6.99 -12.30
CA PRO A 44 1.93 -7.25 -13.36
C PRO A 44 2.56 -7.76 -14.65
N SER A 45 3.73 -7.23 -15.06
CA SER A 45 4.40 -7.71 -16.27
C SER A 45 4.94 -9.15 -16.14
N ILE A 46 5.35 -9.55 -14.92
CA ILE A 46 5.77 -10.93 -14.66
C ILE A 46 4.59 -11.88 -14.75
N LEU A 47 3.45 -11.51 -14.20
CA LEU A 47 2.22 -12.29 -14.24
C LEU A 47 1.66 -12.35 -15.66
N ASP A 48 1.71 -11.26 -16.42
CA ASP A 48 1.35 -11.25 -17.85
C ASP A 48 2.23 -12.20 -18.68
N ASP A 49 3.54 -12.19 -18.46
CA ASP A 49 4.44 -13.14 -19.12
C ASP A 49 4.15 -14.62 -18.72
N ALA A 50 3.58 -14.84 -17.53
CA ALA A 50 3.12 -16.16 -17.08
C ALA A 50 1.76 -16.57 -17.68
N GLY A 51 1.10 -15.66 -18.41
CA GLY A 51 -0.17 -15.90 -19.09
C GLY A 51 -1.41 -15.36 -18.38
N ASP A 52 -1.23 -14.64 -17.27
CA ASP A 52 -2.34 -14.03 -16.54
C ASP A 52 -2.93 -12.83 -17.30
N GLU A 53 -4.18 -12.53 -17.05
CA GLU A 53 -4.78 -11.25 -17.41
C GLU A 53 -4.51 -10.25 -16.29
N THR A 54 -4.22 -8.98 -16.63
CA THR A 54 -3.83 -7.98 -15.64
C THR A 54 -4.74 -6.75 -15.70
N LEU A 55 -5.37 -6.41 -14.58
CA LEU A 55 -6.35 -5.34 -14.43
C LEU A 55 -5.95 -4.38 -13.32
N PHE A 56 -5.89 -3.09 -13.62
CA PHE A 56 -5.87 -2.03 -12.63
C PHE A 56 -7.16 -1.23 -12.68
N MET A 57 -7.80 -1.02 -11.54
CA MET A 57 -8.94 -0.12 -11.41
C MET A 57 -8.76 0.83 -10.23
N GLN A 58 -9.09 2.11 -10.44
CA GLN A 58 -9.16 3.08 -9.34
C GLN A 58 -10.57 3.66 -9.21
N ALA A 59 -10.96 4.00 -7.98
CA ALA A 59 -12.21 4.69 -7.71
C ALA A 59 -12.16 6.16 -8.15
N ALA A 60 -10.97 6.81 -8.10
CA ALA A 60 -10.79 8.20 -8.51
C ALA A 60 -11.00 8.42 -10.02
N ASP A 61 -11.51 9.62 -10.39
CA ASP A 61 -11.86 9.98 -11.77
C ASP A 61 -10.63 9.96 -12.71
N LYS A 62 -9.62 10.75 -12.42
CA LYS A 62 -8.56 11.06 -13.40
C LYS A 62 -7.39 10.10 -13.34
N LEU A 63 -7.30 9.17 -14.27
CA LEU A 63 -6.12 8.33 -14.50
C LEU A 63 -4.85 9.12 -14.89
N SER A 64 -5.02 10.35 -15.40
CA SER A 64 -3.89 11.25 -15.69
C SER A 64 -3.25 11.86 -14.44
N PHE A 65 -3.96 11.84 -13.31
CA PHE A 65 -3.41 12.36 -12.05
C PHE A 65 -2.15 11.58 -11.67
N ASP A 66 -1.08 12.30 -11.33
CA ASP A 66 0.23 11.74 -11.01
C ASP A 66 0.82 10.81 -12.10
N ASN A 67 0.33 10.88 -13.34
CA ASN A 67 0.76 10.00 -14.44
C ASN A 67 0.45 8.50 -14.20
N THR A 68 -0.64 8.22 -13.49
CA THR A 68 -1.01 6.86 -13.09
C THR A 68 -1.22 5.95 -14.29
N TYR A 69 -1.93 6.40 -15.34
CA TYR A 69 -2.19 5.57 -16.53
C TYR A 69 -0.91 5.06 -17.18
N ASP A 70 0.02 5.97 -17.48
CA ASP A 70 1.27 5.61 -18.15
C ASP A 70 2.16 4.73 -17.29
N PHE A 71 2.17 4.96 -15.99
CA PHE A 71 2.91 4.11 -15.06
C PHE A 71 2.32 2.69 -15.02
N MET A 72 1.02 2.55 -14.84
CA MET A 72 0.36 1.24 -14.77
C MET A 72 0.49 0.46 -16.08
N LYS A 73 0.38 1.15 -17.22
CA LYS A 73 0.61 0.55 -18.54
C LYS A 73 2.04 0.00 -18.67
N ARG A 74 3.05 0.77 -18.25
CA ARG A 74 4.45 0.31 -18.26
C ARG A 74 4.72 -0.78 -17.23
N ALA A 75 4.00 -0.78 -16.12
CA ALA A 75 4.08 -1.85 -15.12
C ALA A 75 3.51 -3.19 -15.64
N GLY A 76 2.80 -3.18 -16.78
CA GLY A 76 2.31 -4.40 -17.42
C GLY A 76 0.82 -4.67 -17.22
N PHE A 77 0.03 -3.70 -16.77
CA PHE A 77 -1.42 -3.85 -16.78
C PHE A 77 -1.96 -3.72 -18.20
N LYS A 78 -2.73 -4.71 -18.64
CA LYS A 78 -3.42 -4.72 -19.94
C LYS A 78 -4.66 -3.86 -19.93
N GLU A 79 -5.38 -3.91 -18.83
CA GLU A 79 -6.59 -3.14 -18.61
C GLU A 79 -6.40 -2.15 -17.46
N ILE A 80 -6.73 -0.89 -17.71
CA ILE A 80 -6.53 0.22 -16.76
C ILE A 80 -7.76 1.11 -16.84
N HIS A 81 -8.53 1.17 -15.75
CA HIS A 81 -9.81 1.86 -15.73
C HIS A 81 -9.98 2.76 -14.51
N SER A 82 -10.69 3.86 -14.70
CA SER A 82 -11.37 4.58 -13.62
C SER A 82 -12.77 4.01 -13.43
N ALA A 83 -13.27 3.96 -12.21
CA ALA A 83 -14.66 3.59 -11.94
C ALA A 83 -15.66 4.50 -12.69
N PHE A 84 -15.30 5.75 -12.94
CA PHE A 84 -16.13 6.74 -13.63
C PHE A 84 -16.48 6.34 -15.08
N GLU A 85 -15.70 5.46 -15.71
CA GLU A 85 -16.01 4.92 -17.04
C GLU A 85 -17.28 4.03 -17.05
N PHE A 86 -17.68 3.54 -15.86
CA PHE A 86 -18.77 2.58 -15.70
C PHE A 86 -19.95 3.11 -14.87
N LEU A 87 -19.86 4.34 -14.37
CA LEU A 87 -20.93 4.97 -13.59
C LEU A 87 -22.12 5.31 -14.49
N THR A 88 -23.32 5.19 -13.92
CA THR A 88 -24.57 5.59 -14.55
C THR A 88 -25.22 6.75 -13.77
N GLU A 89 -26.26 7.34 -14.32
CA GLU A 89 -27.04 8.37 -13.65
C GLU A 89 -27.63 7.90 -12.31
N ALA A 90 -27.98 6.60 -12.21
CA ALA A 90 -28.52 5.99 -11.00
C ALA A 90 -27.48 5.83 -9.87
N ASP A 91 -26.20 6.00 -10.16
CA ASP A 91 -25.10 5.82 -9.18
C ASP A 91 -24.71 7.15 -8.50
N ARG A 92 -25.30 8.30 -8.91
CA ARG A 92 -24.89 9.65 -8.46
C ARG A 92 -24.87 9.81 -6.95
N ASP A 93 -25.87 9.30 -6.26
CA ASP A 93 -25.99 9.42 -4.81
C ASP A 93 -24.95 8.59 -4.02
N GLN A 94 -24.20 7.75 -4.72
CA GLN A 94 -23.13 6.92 -4.18
C GLN A 94 -21.73 7.42 -4.59
N VAL A 95 -21.64 8.62 -5.19
CA VAL A 95 -20.38 9.25 -5.60
C VAL A 95 -20.20 10.54 -4.80
N TRP A 96 -19.19 10.58 -3.96
CA TRP A 96 -18.83 11.75 -3.17
C TRP A 96 -17.32 11.80 -2.92
N GLY A 97 -16.82 12.95 -2.49
CA GLY A 97 -15.38 13.13 -2.27
C GLY A 97 -14.57 12.88 -3.53
N TRP A 98 -13.73 11.86 -3.52
CA TRP A 98 -12.82 11.52 -4.61
C TRP A 98 -13.38 10.50 -5.62
N GLY A 99 -14.51 9.88 -5.32
CA GLY A 99 -15.07 8.84 -6.20
C GLY A 99 -16.29 8.14 -5.64
N PRO A 100 -16.70 7.03 -6.27
CA PRO A 100 -17.78 6.18 -5.76
C PRO A 100 -17.38 5.55 -4.41
N GLU A 101 -18.38 5.33 -3.55
CA GLU A 101 -18.18 4.56 -2.34
C GLU A 101 -17.64 3.16 -2.65
N ASP A 102 -16.87 2.59 -1.71
CA ASP A 102 -16.19 1.31 -1.94
C ASP A 102 -17.16 0.18 -2.33
N GLY A 103 -18.37 0.14 -1.77
CA GLY A 103 -19.39 -0.84 -2.12
C GLY A 103 -19.81 -0.76 -3.59
N LEU A 104 -20.07 0.45 -4.13
CA LEU A 104 -20.35 0.65 -5.54
C LEU A 104 -19.15 0.31 -6.41
N PHE A 105 -17.94 0.75 -6.00
CA PHE A 105 -16.72 0.45 -6.73
C PHE A 105 -16.48 -1.06 -6.86
N TYR A 106 -16.68 -1.84 -5.80
CA TYR A 106 -16.56 -3.29 -5.85
C TYR A 106 -17.63 -3.96 -6.72
N ARG A 107 -18.85 -3.44 -6.76
CA ARG A 107 -19.88 -3.94 -7.70
C ARG A 107 -19.48 -3.71 -9.15
N ILE A 108 -18.92 -2.54 -9.47
CA ILE A 108 -18.38 -2.23 -10.81
C ILE A 108 -17.23 -3.19 -11.14
N PHE A 109 -16.29 -3.37 -10.22
CA PHE A 109 -15.18 -4.29 -10.38
C PHE A 109 -15.65 -5.74 -10.64
N LEU A 110 -16.61 -6.25 -9.87
CA LEU A 110 -17.12 -7.60 -10.03
C LEU A 110 -17.80 -7.82 -11.39
N LYS A 111 -18.50 -6.82 -11.90
CA LYS A 111 -19.05 -6.85 -13.28
C LYS A 111 -17.92 -6.93 -14.30
N ARG A 112 -16.86 -6.16 -14.12
CA ARG A 112 -15.69 -6.22 -15.02
C ARG A 112 -15.00 -7.57 -14.97
N MET A 113 -14.89 -8.19 -13.81
CA MET A 113 -14.37 -9.55 -13.65
C MET A 113 -15.24 -10.58 -14.42
N ASP A 114 -16.57 -10.46 -14.36
CA ASP A 114 -17.49 -11.33 -15.12
C ASP A 114 -17.28 -11.18 -16.63
N GLU A 115 -17.00 -9.99 -17.13
CA GLU A 115 -16.72 -9.72 -18.54
C GLU A 115 -15.37 -10.31 -18.96
N LEU A 116 -14.32 -10.12 -18.15
CA LEU A 116 -12.99 -10.67 -18.40
C LEU A 116 -13.01 -12.20 -18.41
N HIS A 117 -13.70 -12.81 -17.45
CA HIS A 117 -13.84 -14.26 -17.39
C HIS A 117 -14.55 -14.80 -18.66
N ARG A 118 -15.63 -14.17 -19.12
CA ARG A 118 -16.32 -14.55 -20.36
C ARG A 118 -15.45 -14.42 -21.60
N LYS A 119 -14.59 -13.38 -21.65
CA LYS A 119 -13.70 -13.09 -22.78
C LYS A 119 -12.49 -14.02 -22.80
N ASN A 120 -11.90 -14.29 -21.66
CA ASN A 120 -10.56 -14.90 -21.54
C ASN A 120 -10.61 -16.35 -21.02
N GLY A 121 -11.79 -16.87 -20.69
CA GLY A 121 -11.98 -18.25 -20.17
C GLY A 121 -11.38 -18.41 -18.79
N SER A 122 -10.66 -19.51 -18.59
CA SER A 122 -10.08 -19.90 -17.29
C SER A 122 -8.69 -19.28 -17.00
N ARG A 123 -8.26 -18.27 -17.75
CA ARG A 123 -6.98 -17.59 -17.46
C ARG A 123 -7.02 -16.95 -16.08
N PRO A 124 -5.97 -17.08 -15.27
CA PRO A 124 -5.88 -16.36 -14.02
C PRO A 124 -5.94 -14.84 -14.26
N ILE A 125 -6.47 -14.11 -13.30
CA ILE A 125 -6.58 -12.64 -13.37
C ILE A 125 -5.89 -12.05 -12.16
N PHE A 126 -4.90 -11.20 -12.40
CA PHE A 126 -4.32 -10.33 -11.38
C PHE A 126 -5.01 -8.97 -11.43
N ALA A 127 -5.70 -8.62 -10.36
CA ALA A 127 -6.38 -7.33 -10.26
C ALA A 127 -5.83 -6.49 -9.10
N THR A 128 -5.61 -5.20 -9.35
CA THR A 128 -5.28 -4.21 -8.33
C THR A 128 -6.35 -3.15 -8.28
N LEU A 129 -6.90 -2.93 -7.07
CA LEU A 129 -7.96 -1.96 -6.82
C LEU A 129 -7.45 -0.85 -5.92
N ALA A 130 -7.66 0.42 -6.31
CA ALA A 130 -7.36 1.59 -5.50
C ALA A 130 -8.66 2.30 -5.13
N THR A 131 -9.09 2.15 -3.87
CA THR A 131 -10.32 2.76 -3.33
C THR A 131 -10.10 4.20 -2.89
N THR A 132 -11.17 4.95 -2.59
CA THR A 132 -11.09 6.35 -2.17
C THR A 132 -11.95 6.72 -0.96
N SER A 133 -12.79 5.81 -0.45
CA SER A 133 -13.67 6.13 0.69
C SER A 133 -12.90 6.56 1.95
N ASN A 134 -11.68 6.08 2.11
CA ASN A 134 -10.79 6.45 3.22
C ASN A 134 -9.75 7.51 2.85
N HIS A 135 -9.99 8.30 1.77
CA HIS A 135 -9.11 9.42 1.46
C HIS A 135 -9.42 10.62 2.37
N MET A 136 -8.35 11.31 2.82
CA MET A 136 -8.52 12.53 3.63
C MET A 136 -9.39 13.57 2.86
N TRP A 137 -10.23 14.39 3.51
CA TRP A 137 -10.27 14.62 4.97
C TRP A 137 -11.30 13.79 5.72
N PHE A 138 -11.93 12.80 5.13
CA PHE A 138 -12.93 11.91 5.72
C PHE A 138 -14.26 12.59 6.05
N ASP A 139 -14.46 13.84 5.69
CA ASP A 139 -15.65 14.66 5.93
C ASP A 139 -16.68 14.61 4.79
N HIS A 140 -16.34 13.88 3.73
CA HIS A 140 -17.19 13.70 2.57
C HIS A 140 -18.28 12.62 2.73
N VAL A 141 -18.22 11.85 3.81
CA VAL A 141 -19.22 10.81 4.11
C VAL A 141 -20.57 11.46 4.36
N PRO A 142 -21.64 11.12 3.60
CA PRO A 142 -22.97 11.68 3.82
C PRO A 142 -23.47 11.46 5.25
N LYS A 143 -24.16 12.44 5.80
CA LYS A 143 -24.57 12.45 7.21
C LYS A 143 -25.38 11.21 7.59
N GLU A 144 -26.27 10.76 6.72
CA GLU A 144 -27.09 9.57 6.90
C GLU A 144 -26.28 8.25 6.91
N LYS A 145 -25.05 8.28 6.43
CA LYS A 145 -24.11 7.16 6.45
C LYS A 145 -23.08 7.25 7.58
N CYS A 146 -23.09 8.31 8.36
CA CYS A 146 -22.24 8.50 9.54
C CYS A 146 -22.78 7.68 10.74
N LEU A 147 -22.67 6.36 10.68
CA LEU A 147 -23.30 5.46 11.67
C LEU A 147 -22.51 5.32 12.96
N MET A 148 -21.17 5.45 12.92
CA MET A 148 -20.34 5.37 14.13
C MET A 148 -20.42 6.67 14.95
N TYR A 149 -20.36 7.79 14.27
CA TYR A 149 -20.44 9.14 14.85
C TYR A 149 -21.35 10.00 13.97
N PRO A 150 -22.65 10.10 14.29
CA PRO A 150 -23.62 10.88 13.48
C PRO A 150 -23.31 12.38 13.36
N ASP A 151 -22.55 12.91 14.32
CA ASP A 151 -22.08 14.30 14.35
C ASP A 151 -20.58 14.31 14.74
N PRO A 152 -19.66 13.99 13.77
CA PRO A 152 -18.24 13.86 14.06
C PRO A 152 -17.65 15.22 14.44
N ARG A 153 -16.91 15.27 15.55
CA ARG A 153 -16.32 16.49 16.13
C ARG A 153 -14.81 16.63 15.88
N ASN A 154 -14.19 15.62 15.35
CA ASN A 154 -12.76 15.59 15.03
C ASN A 154 -12.46 14.61 13.91
N ILE A 155 -11.23 14.69 13.38
CA ILE A 155 -10.79 13.88 12.25
C ILE A 155 -10.86 12.37 12.54
N ALA A 156 -10.59 11.93 13.76
CA ALA A 156 -10.64 10.51 14.13
C ALA A 156 -12.08 9.96 14.06
N GLN A 157 -13.08 10.75 14.45
CA GLN A 157 -14.48 10.36 14.33
C GLN A 157 -14.96 10.32 12.88
N SER A 158 -14.54 11.27 12.04
CA SER A 158 -14.80 11.25 10.60
C SER A 158 -14.13 10.04 9.94
N TYR A 159 -12.88 9.75 10.30
CA TYR A 159 -12.17 8.57 9.83
C TYR A 159 -12.87 7.27 10.25
N ALA A 160 -13.36 7.17 11.49
CA ALA A 160 -14.10 5.98 11.94
C ALA A 160 -15.36 5.73 11.10
N ASN A 161 -16.09 6.80 10.71
CA ASN A 161 -17.23 6.67 9.79
C ASN A 161 -16.79 6.16 8.40
N SER A 162 -15.69 6.67 7.85
CA SER A 162 -15.19 6.23 6.54
C SER A 162 -14.71 4.78 6.56
N ILE A 163 -14.02 4.34 7.62
CA ILE A 163 -13.61 2.94 7.81
C ILE A 163 -14.82 2.01 7.92
N HIS A 164 -15.86 2.42 8.64
CA HIS A 164 -17.08 1.64 8.76
C HIS A 164 -17.76 1.40 7.39
N LEU A 165 -17.76 2.42 6.53
CA LEU A 165 -18.25 2.28 5.14
C LEU A 165 -17.39 1.35 4.30
N SER A 166 -16.06 1.47 4.40
CA SER A 166 -15.15 0.59 3.68
C SER A 166 -15.29 -0.87 4.12
N ASP A 167 -15.51 -1.12 5.42
CA ASP A 167 -15.76 -2.47 5.94
C ASP A 167 -17.07 -3.06 5.37
N ALA A 168 -18.13 -2.24 5.31
CA ALA A 168 -19.37 -2.64 4.64
C ALA A 168 -19.15 -2.94 3.14
N GLY A 169 -18.37 -2.11 2.45
CA GLY A 169 -17.97 -2.35 1.05
C GLY A 169 -17.18 -3.64 0.87
N LEU A 170 -16.22 -3.92 1.75
CA LEU A 170 -15.49 -5.20 1.74
C LEU A 170 -16.41 -6.39 1.93
N THR A 171 -17.43 -6.27 2.77
CA THR A 171 -18.47 -7.31 2.93
C THR A 171 -19.18 -7.60 1.59
N GLU A 172 -19.52 -6.57 0.82
CA GLU A 172 -20.11 -6.72 -0.51
C GLU A 172 -19.15 -7.39 -1.51
N LEU A 173 -17.87 -7.01 -1.48
CA LEU A 173 -16.83 -7.66 -2.30
C LEU A 173 -16.73 -9.15 -1.98
N MET A 174 -16.61 -9.51 -0.71
CA MET A 174 -16.45 -10.91 -0.29
C MET A 174 -17.67 -11.76 -0.61
N LYS A 175 -18.89 -11.25 -0.43
CA LYS A 175 -20.13 -11.90 -0.89
C LYS A 175 -20.15 -12.07 -2.41
N GLY A 176 -19.72 -11.04 -3.13
CA GLY A 176 -19.65 -11.06 -4.58
C GLY A 176 -18.66 -12.08 -5.13
N ILE A 177 -17.50 -12.24 -4.50
CA ILE A 177 -16.51 -13.30 -4.80
C ILE A 177 -17.12 -14.67 -4.52
N ALA A 178 -17.69 -14.87 -3.35
CA ALA A 178 -18.28 -16.16 -2.95
C ALA A 178 -19.44 -16.60 -3.86
N ALA A 179 -20.17 -15.66 -4.46
CA ALA A 179 -21.26 -15.93 -5.39
C ALA A 179 -20.79 -16.34 -6.81
N ARG A 180 -19.47 -16.31 -7.08
CA ARG A 180 -18.88 -16.56 -8.40
C ARG A 180 -17.95 -17.78 -8.37
N PRO A 181 -18.39 -18.95 -8.86
CA PRO A 181 -17.58 -20.18 -8.81
C PRO A 181 -16.17 -20.02 -9.41
N TYR A 182 -16.00 -19.20 -10.44
CA TYR A 182 -14.70 -18.98 -11.07
C TYR A 182 -13.74 -18.16 -10.18
N LEU A 183 -14.22 -17.53 -9.09
CA LEU A 183 -13.41 -16.81 -8.11
C LEU A 183 -13.15 -17.61 -6.82
N ASN A 184 -13.56 -18.88 -6.74
CA ASN A 184 -13.40 -19.69 -5.54
C ASN A 184 -11.94 -19.90 -5.12
N ASP A 185 -11.00 -19.90 -6.05
CA ASP A 185 -9.56 -20.03 -5.80
C ASP A 185 -8.85 -18.67 -5.93
N THR A 186 -9.41 -17.63 -5.34
CA THR A 186 -8.86 -16.29 -5.37
C THR A 186 -8.11 -15.96 -4.09
N VAL A 187 -6.90 -15.42 -4.23
CA VAL A 187 -6.18 -14.75 -3.14
C VAL A 187 -6.66 -13.31 -3.07
N VAL A 188 -7.18 -12.91 -1.91
CA VAL A 188 -7.56 -11.51 -1.63
C VAL A 188 -6.55 -10.91 -0.66
N ILE A 189 -5.91 -9.82 -1.08
CA ILE A 189 -4.93 -9.08 -0.27
C ILE A 189 -5.50 -7.70 0.01
N ILE A 190 -5.64 -7.35 1.29
CA ILE A 190 -6.20 -6.08 1.74
C ILE A 190 -5.12 -5.34 2.51
N THR A 191 -4.79 -4.13 2.06
CA THR A 191 -3.79 -3.27 2.70
C THR A 191 -4.06 -1.80 2.39
N GLY A 192 -3.39 -0.89 3.13
CA GLY A 192 -3.32 0.53 2.79
C GLY A 192 -2.13 0.84 1.88
N ASP A 193 -2.29 1.82 0.98
CA ASP A 193 -1.18 2.38 0.19
C ASP A 193 -0.25 3.24 1.06
N HIS A 194 -0.78 3.88 2.07
CA HIS A 194 -0.11 4.53 3.21
C HIS A 194 -1.10 4.67 4.37
N SER A 195 -0.64 5.23 5.49
CA SER A 195 -1.48 5.53 6.65
C SER A 195 -1.75 7.04 6.78
N PHE A 196 -2.44 7.45 7.82
CA PHE A 196 -2.77 8.86 8.11
C PHE A 196 -2.77 9.09 9.62
N PRO A 197 -2.12 10.15 10.13
CA PRO A 197 -2.11 10.48 11.56
C PRO A 197 -3.44 11.09 11.98
N LEU A 198 -3.96 10.65 13.11
CA LEU A 198 -5.24 11.08 13.67
C LEU A 198 -5.06 11.91 14.95
N ASP A 199 -3.95 12.65 15.05
CA ASP A 199 -3.56 13.50 16.18
C ASP A 199 -2.89 12.77 17.36
N GLU A 200 -2.38 11.54 17.16
CA GLU A 200 -1.73 10.74 18.22
C GLU A 200 -0.50 11.43 18.81
N HIS A 201 0.28 12.14 17.99
CA HIS A 201 1.45 12.93 18.40
C HIS A 201 1.24 14.44 18.18
N GLY A 202 0.00 14.92 18.24
CA GLY A 202 -0.34 16.31 17.89
C GLY A 202 -0.17 16.58 16.38
N ILE A 203 -0.23 15.53 15.54
CA ILE A 203 -0.09 15.59 14.10
C ILE A 203 -1.38 15.09 13.45
N SER A 204 -2.06 15.96 12.73
CA SER A 204 -3.31 15.68 12.01
C SER A 204 -3.17 15.80 10.49
N HIS A 205 -1.93 15.74 9.99
CA HIS A 205 -1.64 15.88 8.56
C HIS A 205 -0.49 14.96 8.13
N ASN A 206 -0.68 14.19 7.07
CA ASN A 206 0.27 13.19 6.60
C ASN A 206 1.60 13.76 6.06
N GLU A 207 1.69 15.06 5.82
CA GLU A 207 2.93 15.72 5.42
C GLU A 207 3.91 15.96 6.58
N ARG A 208 3.50 15.66 7.82
CA ARG A 208 4.29 15.91 9.02
C ARG A 208 4.54 14.63 9.79
N GLY A 209 5.66 14.62 10.53
CA GLY A 209 5.99 13.53 11.43
C GLY A 209 6.58 12.29 10.76
N PHE A 210 6.87 11.31 11.60
CA PHE A 210 7.58 10.09 11.22
C PHE A 210 7.24 8.90 12.11
N TYR A 211 6.18 9.01 12.89
CA TYR A 211 5.75 8.03 13.89
C TYR A 211 5.03 6.83 13.28
N GLU A 212 4.74 5.82 14.11
CA GLU A 212 4.12 4.56 13.65
C GLU A 212 2.78 4.78 12.93
N GLU A 213 1.94 5.68 13.42
CA GLU A 213 0.63 6.01 12.83
C GLU A 213 0.71 6.57 11.41
N ILE A 214 1.91 6.97 10.96
CA ILE A 214 2.13 7.51 9.63
C ILE A 214 2.46 6.42 8.62
N PHE A 215 3.08 5.33 9.06
CA PHE A 215 3.60 4.28 8.17
C PHE A 215 2.92 2.93 8.36
N ARG A 216 2.37 2.65 9.54
CA ARG A 216 1.81 1.35 9.83
C ARG A 216 0.45 1.19 9.16
N THR A 217 0.32 0.20 8.26
CA THR A 217 -0.91 -0.13 7.56
C THR A 217 -1.35 -1.55 7.90
N PRO A 218 -2.65 -1.88 7.81
CA PRO A 218 -3.09 -3.27 7.96
C PRO A 218 -2.61 -4.11 6.78
N LEU A 219 -2.41 -5.41 7.02
CA LEU A 219 -2.28 -6.40 5.95
C LEU A 219 -3.04 -7.66 6.31
N LEU A 220 -4.02 -7.99 5.48
CA LEU A 220 -4.76 -9.24 5.49
C LEU A 220 -4.52 -9.99 4.18
N ILE A 221 -4.22 -11.29 4.26
CA ILE A 221 -4.13 -12.19 3.11
C ILE A 221 -5.14 -13.30 3.35
N LEU A 222 -6.11 -13.41 2.46
CA LEU A 222 -7.19 -14.37 2.51
C LEU A 222 -7.11 -15.29 1.29
N TRP A 223 -7.11 -16.59 1.52
CA TRP A 223 -7.19 -17.59 0.46
C TRP A 223 -8.04 -18.73 0.95
N ASN A 224 -9.26 -18.74 0.51
CA ASN A 224 -10.25 -19.69 1.00
C ASN A 224 -9.80 -21.15 0.79
N ASN A 225 -9.93 -21.97 1.85
CA ASN A 225 -9.52 -23.38 1.88
C ASN A 225 -8.02 -23.68 1.62
N ARG A 226 -7.17 -22.64 1.47
CA ARG A 226 -5.73 -22.81 1.21
C ARG A 226 -4.85 -22.28 2.34
N LEU A 227 -5.31 -21.25 3.04
CA LEU A 227 -4.57 -20.68 4.16
C LEU A 227 -5.35 -20.87 5.46
N ALA A 228 -4.73 -21.55 6.42
CA ALA A 228 -5.24 -21.57 7.80
C ALA A 228 -5.03 -20.18 8.45
N PRO A 229 -5.98 -19.74 9.30
CA PRO A 229 -5.83 -18.50 10.04
C PRO A 229 -4.56 -18.50 10.89
N ARG A 230 -3.71 -17.49 10.70
CA ARG A 230 -2.49 -17.30 11.48
C ARG A 230 -2.10 -15.82 11.54
N THR A 231 -1.30 -15.49 12.55
CA THR A 231 -0.65 -14.19 12.68
C THR A 231 0.82 -14.32 12.30
N ILE A 232 1.30 -13.43 11.45
CA ILE A 232 2.72 -13.28 11.10
C ILE A 232 3.25 -12.04 11.80
N ALA A 233 4.28 -12.17 12.64
CA ALA A 233 4.73 -11.08 13.51
C ALA A 233 5.34 -9.88 12.74
N GLY A 234 6.11 -10.10 11.68
CA GLY A 234 6.84 -9.03 10.97
C GLY A 234 8.12 -8.57 11.69
N PRO A 235 8.72 -7.43 11.33
CA PRO A 235 8.18 -6.43 10.41
C PRO A 235 8.27 -6.80 8.94
N PHE A 236 7.28 -6.36 8.16
CA PHE A 236 7.22 -6.45 6.71
C PHE A 236 6.74 -5.14 6.13
N SER A 237 6.89 -4.95 4.83
CA SER A 237 6.44 -3.74 4.15
C SER A 237 5.87 -4.04 2.77
N GLN A 238 5.40 -3.02 2.09
CA GLN A 238 4.87 -3.11 0.73
C GLN A 238 5.86 -3.74 -0.26
N LEU A 239 7.19 -3.61 -0.01
CA LEU A 239 8.21 -4.29 -0.82
C LEU A 239 8.04 -5.82 -0.84
N ASP A 240 7.47 -6.38 0.22
CA ASP A 240 7.33 -7.82 0.41
C ASP A 240 6.09 -8.39 -0.32
N LEU A 241 5.19 -7.54 -0.82
CA LEU A 241 3.96 -7.98 -1.48
C LEU A 241 4.22 -8.65 -2.82
N ALA A 242 4.99 -8.04 -3.72
CA ALA A 242 5.26 -8.62 -5.04
C ALA A 242 5.92 -10.01 -4.96
N PRO A 243 7.02 -10.22 -4.19
CA PRO A 243 7.59 -11.56 -4.04
C PRO A 243 6.63 -12.55 -3.34
N THR A 244 5.77 -12.08 -2.43
CA THR A 244 4.76 -12.93 -1.78
C THR A 244 3.71 -13.41 -2.78
N ILE A 245 3.22 -12.51 -3.62
CA ILE A 245 2.22 -12.84 -4.66
C ILE A 245 2.80 -13.84 -5.66
N LEU A 246 4.03 -13.63 -6.12
CA LEU A 246 4.69 -14.57 -7.04
C LEU A 246 4.86 -15.97 -6.41
N ASP A 247 5.26 -16.01 -5.14
CA ASP A 247 5.43 -17.27 -4.42
C ASP A 247 4.08 -18.01 -4.25
N MET A 248 3.02 -17.28 -3.90
CA MET A 248 1.66 -17.84 -3.81
C MET A 248 1.11 -18.27 -5.17
N ALA A 249 1.49 -17.61 -6.26
CA ALA A 249 1.16 -18.00 -7.63
C ALA A 249 2.01 -19.18 -8.14
N GLY A 250 2.96 -19.68 -7.34
CA GLY A 250 3.86 -20.77 -7.74
C GLY A 250 4.94 -20.36 -8.75
N ILE A 251 5.17 -19.07 -8.92
CA ILE A 251 6.17 -18.53 -9.85
C ILE A 251 7.49 -18.36 -9.10
N SER A 252 8.44 -19.24 -9.33
CA SER A 252 9.74 -19.30 -8.66
C SER A 252 10.91 -19.27 -9.64
N GLY A 253 12.14 -19.10 -9.11
CA GLY A 253 13.37 -19.18 -9.91
C GLY A 253 13.66 -17.95 -10.78
N LEU A 254 12.83 -16.90 -10.70
CA LEU A 254 13.04 -15.67 -11.46
C LEU A 254 14.15 -14.82 -10.83
N LYS A 255 15.09 -14.36 -11.66
CA LYS A 255 16.01 -13.28 -11.26
C LYS A 255 15.27 -11.96 -11.38
N THR A 256 14.92 -11.39 -10.24
CA THR A 256 14.27 -10.09 -10.14
C THR A 256 15.17 -9.07 -9.43
N HIS A 257 14.87 -7.79 -9.60
CA HIS A 257 15.48 -6.70 -8.84
C HIS A 257 14.75 -6.46 -7.50
N PHE A 258 13.81 -7.31 -7.13
CA PHE A 258 12.96 -7.15 -5.95
C PHE A 258 13.78 -7.07 -4.66
N GLN A 259 13.51 -6.05 -3.86
CA GLN A 259 14.20 -5.78 -2.61
C GLN A 259 13.49 -6.39 -1.41
N GLY A 260 12.20 -6.64 -1.54
CA GLY A 260 11.39 -7.38 -0.58
C GLY A 260 11.68 -8.88 -0.56
N ARG A 261 10.88 -9.60 0.20
CA ARG A 261 10.92 -11.05 0.34
C ARG A 261 9.51 -11.60 0.48
N SER A 262 9.32 -12.85 0.09
CA SER A 262 8.02 -13.51 0.31
C SER A 262 7.77 -13.73 1.81
N MET A 263 6.60 -13.34 2.28
CA MET A 263 6.13 -13.55 3.65
C MET A 263 5.69 -14.99 3.92
N VAL A 264 5.55 -15.81 2.89
CA VAL A 264 5.14 -17.21 3.00
C VAL A 264 6.28 -18.19 2.80
N SER A 265 7.46 -17.73 2.41
CA SER A 265 8.65 -18.57 2.26
C SER A 265 9.11 -19.15 3.58
N PRO A 266 9.55 -20.45 3.61
CA PRO A 266 10.13 -21.04 4.80
C PRO A 266 11.47 -20.37 5.16
N GLY A 267 11.81 -20.34 6.47
CA GLY A 267 13.11 -19.85 6.95
C GLY A 267 13.29 -18.33 6.82
N LEU A 268 12.24 -17.55 6.99
CA LEU A 268 12.29 -16.09 6.94
C LEU A 268 13.34 -15.50 7.90
N SER A 269 14.34 -14.82 7.35
CA SER A 269 15.24 -13.98 8.12
C SER A 269 14.70 -12.56 8.23
N PRO A 270 14.78 -11.90 9.39
CA PRO A 270 14.40 -10.49 9.50
C PRO A 270 15.14 -9.62 8.51
N LYS A 271 14.41 -8.73 7.82
CA LYS A 271 14.98 -7.69 6.95
C LYS A 271 14.58 -6.32 7.46
N PRO A 272 15.41 -5.29 7.26
CA PRO A 272 15.03 -3.92 7.58
C PRO A 272 13.82 -3.47 6.77
N VAL A 273 12.92 -2.72 7.40
CA VAL A 273 11.86 -1.98 6.71
C VAL A 273 12.31 -0.53 6.56
N TYR A 274 12.27 -0.01 5.34
CA TYR A 274 12.69 1.36 5.03
C TYR A 274 11.47 2.27 4.90
N LEU A 275 11.55 3.46 5.53
CA LEU A 275 10.48 4.44 5.61
C LEU A 275 10.94 5.76 5.00
N ILE A 276 10.11 6.35 4.15
CA ILE A 276 10.40 7.62 3.49
C ILE A 276 9.24 8.59 3.71
N GLN A 277 9.50 9.66 4.48
CA GLN A 277 8.61 10.82 4.58
C GLN A 277 9.17 11.92 3.67
N PRO A 278 8.56 12.17 2.50
CA PRO A 278 9.12 13.08 1.51
C PRO A 278 8.82 14.55 1.77
N TYR A 279 7.91 14.84 2.70
CA TYR A 279 7.49 16.20 3.03
C TYR A 279 8.23 16.76 4.24
N ASN A 280 8.16 18.05 4.45
CA ASN A 280 8.54 18.78 5.67
C ASN A 280 9.83 18.28 6.36
N GLY A 281 10.95 18.29 5.63
CA GLY A 281 12.26 17.92 6.14
C GLY A 281 12.73 16.53 5.69
N GLN A 282 11.95 15.79 4.95
CA GLN A 282 12.37 14.53 4.33
C GLN A 282 12.96 13.56 5.35
N TYR A 283 12.13 13.00 6.20
CA TYR A 283 12.59 11.98 7.15
C TYR A 283 12.87 10.66 6.45
N LEU A 284 14.00 10.07 6.79
CA LEU A 284 14.37 8.72 6.37
C LEU A 284 14.40 7.83 7.60
N GLY A 285 13.67 6.74 7.55
CA GLY A 285 13.56 5.79 8.64
C GLY A 285 13.95 4.38 8.26
N VAL A 286 14.35 3.60 9.27
CA VAL A 286 14.57 2.17 9.16
C VAL A 286 14.09 1.46 10.43
N ILE A 287 13.41 0.33 10.24
CA ILE A 287 12.99 -0.54 11.34
C ILE A 287 13.77 -1.85 11.22
N GLU A 288 14.60 -2.15 12.23
CA GLU A 288 15.09 -3.47 12.57
C GLU A 288 14.52 -3.81 13.95
N TYR A 289 13.32 -4.40 13.95
CA TYR A 289 12.57 -4.61 15.18
C TYR A 289 13.41 -5.29 16.29
N PRO A 290 13.38 -4.77 17.52
CA PRO A 290 12.42 -3.79 18.04
C PRO A 290 12.79 -2.33 17.82
N TYR A 291 13.90 -2.01 17.17
CA TYR A 291 14.34 -0.64 17.02
C TYR A 291 13.83 0.02 15.74
N LYS A 292 13.38 1.26 15.88
CA LYS A 292 13.08 2.18 14.77
C LYS A 292 13.99 3.40 14.87
N TYR A 293 14.73 3.65 13.82
CA TYR A 293 15.62 4.80 13.71
C TYR A 293 15.13 5.71 12.60
N VAL A 294 15.10 7.01 12.88
CA VAL A 294 14.69 8.05 11.93
C VAL A 294 15.71 9.19 11.93
N ARG A 295 16.04 9.68 10.74
CA ARG A 295 16.91 10.82 10.54
C ARG A 295 16.20 11.88 9.71
N HIS A 296 16.21 13.13 10.21
CA HIS A 296 15.75 14.29 9.44
C HIS A 296 16.76 14.62 8.35
N GLY A 297 16.32 14.69 7.11
CA GLY A 297 17.21 14.83 5.95
C GLY A 297 18.01 16.13 5.91
N GLU A 298 17.40 17.25 6.33
CA GLU A 298 18.01 18.59 6.29
C GLU A 298 18.85 18.89 7.54
N THR A 299 18.25 18.75 8.72
CA THR A 299 18.91 19.12 10.00
C THR A 299 19.86 18.05 10.51
N GLY A 300 19.74 16.82 10.02
CA GLY A 300 20.48 15.67 10.52
C GLY A 300 20.02 15.19 11.90
N LYS A 301 18.96 15.76 12.48
CA LYS A 301 18.43 15.33 13.77
C LYS A 301 18.02 13.86 13.72
N GLU A 302 18.33 13.16 14.79
CA GLU A 302 18.16 11.71 14.89
C GLU A 302 17.17 11.34 15.97
N TYR A 303 16.44 10.25 15.71
CA TYR A 303 15.48 9.66 16.63
C TYR A 303 15.67 8.15 16.62
N LEU A 304 15.64 7.55 17.81
CA LEU A 304 15.71 6.11 18.00
C LEU A 304 14.67 5.70 19.03
N PHE A 305 13.83 4.74 18.67
CA PHE A 305 12.79 4.20 19.54
C PHE A 305 12.92 2.69 19.67
N ASN A 306 12.54 2.16 20.82
CA ASN A 306 12.34 0.73 21.01
C ASN A 306 10.83 0.44 20.96
N LEU A 307 10.32 0.04 19.81
CA LEU A 307 8.88 -0.17 19.57
C LEU A 307 8.24 -1.28 20.42
N ARG A 308 9.06 -2.14 21.08
CA ARG A 308 8.56 -3.16 22.00
C ARG A 308 8.21 -2.54 23.36
N ASP A 309 9.11 -1.71 23.87
CA ASP A 309 9.04 -1.17 25.24
C ASP A 309 8.40 0.23 25.25
N ASP A 310 8.44 0.93 24.10
CA ASP A 310 7.86 2.26 23.87
C ASP A 310 7.10 2.28 22.54
N PRO A 311 5.97 1.58 22.44
CA PRO A 311 5.18 1.51 21.20
C PRO A 311 4.54 2.84 20.78
N LEU A 312 4.52 3.83 21.69
CA LEU A 312 4.03 5.19 21.43
C LEU A 312 5.16 6.19 21.13
N GLU A 313 6.39 5.72 20.95
CA GLU A 313 7.54 6.53 20.52
C GLU A 313 7.77 7.83 21.32
N LYS A 314 7.55 7.77 22.64
CA LYS A 314 7.66 8.93 23.55
C LYS A 314 9.10 9.22 23.96
N ASN A 315 9.99 8.21 23.92
CA ASN A 315 11.33 8.28 24.48
C ASN A 315 12.38 8.15 23.37
N ASN A 316 12.95 9.30 22.94
CA ASN A 316 14.03 9.30 21.96
C ASN A 316 15.35 8.84 22.57
N LEU A 317 15.77 7.61 22.30
CA LEU A 317 17.02 7.00 22.80
C LEU A 317 18.26 7.52 22.06
N ALA A 318 18.14 8.22 20.93
CA ALA A 318 19.29 8.76 20.21
C ALA A 318 20.04 9.85 20.99
N VAL A 319 19.36 10.51 21.92
CA VAL A 319 19.93 11.58 22.79
C VAL A 319 21.01 11.04 23.72
N SER A 320 20.89 9.80 24.17
CA SER A 320 21.86 9.14 25.07
C SER A 320 23.13 8.67 24.35
N GLY A 321 23.24 8.88 23.06
CA GLY A 321 24.49 8.72 22.30
C GLY A 321 24.94 7.28 22.07
N ASN A 322 24.07 6.29 22.18
CA ASN A 322 24.52 4.94 22.42
C ASN A 322 24.26 3.89 21.34
N GLY A 323 25.26 3.08 21.21
CA GLY A 323 25.25 1.65 21.08
C GLY A 323 25.52 1.17 19.67
N LYS A 324 25.77 -0.11 19.59
CA LYS A 324 25.97 -0.87 18.36
C LYS A 324 24.75 -0.77 17.47
N GLU A 325 23.55 -0.72 18.05
CA GLU A 325 22.25 -0.62 17.37
C GLU A 325 22.16 0.66 16.56
N LEU A 326 22.42 1.83 17.18
CA LEU A 326 22.36 3.11 16.48
C LEU A 326 23.37 3.19 15.33
N THR A 327 24.59 2.65 15.55
CA THR A 327 25.63 2.60 14.51
C THR A 327 25.20 1.71 13.34
N SER A 328 24.58 0.56 13.61
CA SER A 328 24.04 -0.32 12.58
C SER A 328 22.94 0.37 11.78
N LEU A 329 21.95 0.97 12.45
CA LEU A 329 20.80 1.62 11.84
C LEU A 329 21.20 2.87 11.01
N ARG A 330 22.19 3.65 11.48
CA ARG A 330 22.81 4.73 10.69
C ARG A 330 23.39 4.22 9.37
N ARG A 331 23.99 3.02 9.39
CA ARG A 331 24.51 2.38 8.17
C ARG A 331 23.38 2.03 7.22
N ARG A 332 22.26 1.50 7.72
CA ARG A 332 21.08 1.17 6.90
C ARG A 332 20.50 2.36 6.16
N ILE A 333 20.52 3.54 6.74
CA ILE A 333 20.07 4.76 6.03
C ILE A 333 20.90 5.02 4.76
N ARG A 334 22.17 4.62 4.71
CA ARG A 334 22.99 4.73 3.48
C ARG A 334 22.43 3.85 2.36
N ASP A 335 21.83 2.71 2.70
CA ASP A 335 21.24 1.80 1.71
C ASP A 335 20.14 2.50 0.92
N ILE A 336 19.36 3.39 1.57
CA ILE A 336 18.35 4.23 0.90
C ILE A 336 19.02 5.13 -0.13
N TYR A 337 20.10 5.81 0.22
CA TYR A 337 20.83 6.70 -0.71
C TYR A 337 21.47 5.95 -1.88
N VAL A 338 22.03 4.76 -1.63
CA VAL A 338 22.57 3.90 -2.70
C VAL A 338 21.46 3.52 -3.66
N ASN A 339 20.31 3.13 -3.13
CA ASN A 339 19.15 2.76 -3.92
C ASN A 339 18.63 3.92 -4.79
N GLN A 340 18.66 5.15 -4.28
CA GLN A 340 18.31 6.34 -5.08
C GLN A 340 19.21 6.53 -6.30
N LYS A 341 20.49 6.21 -6.18
CA LYS A 341 21.42 6.23 -7.34
C LYS A 341 21.00 5.20 -8.38
N THR A 342 20.62 4.00 -7.95
CA THR A 342 20.14 2.95 -8.85
C THR A 342 18.88 3.39 -9.59
N LEU A 343 17.90 3.99 -8.88
CA LEU A 343 16.71 4.55 -9.51
C LEU A 343 17.02 5.63 -10.55
N THR A 344 18.03 6.47 -10.29
CA THR A 344 18.43 7.54 -11.20
C THR A 344 19.30 7.05 -12.37
N SER A 345 20.12 6.03 -12.17
CA SER A 345 20.97 5.45 -13.23
C SER A 345 20.19 4.62 -14.25
N ASN A 346 19.05 4.06 -13.86
CA ASN A 346 18.14 3.37 -14.78
C ASN A 346 17.33 4.32 -15.69
N ARG A 347 17.70 5.62 -15.75
CA ARG A 347 17.17 6.59 -16.72
C ARG A 347 17.83 6.49 -18.10
N LEU A 348 18.86 5.71 -18.21
CA LEU A 348 19.56 5.42 -19.47
C LEU A 348 19.02 4.13 -20.08
#